data_5f86fc014a7693202a6eb7b3627d5a82
#
_entry.id   5f86fc014a7693202a6eb7b3627d5a82
#
_cell.length_a   1.000
_cell.length_b   1.000
_cell.length_c   1.000
_cell.angle_alpha   90.00
_cell.angle_beta   90.00
_cell.angle_gamma   90.00
#
_symmetry.space_group_name_H-M   'P 1'
#
loop_
_entity.id
_entity.type
_entity.pdbx_description
1 polymer ?
#
loop_
_entity_poly.entity_id
_entity_poly.type
_entity_poly.pdbx_seq_one_letter_code
_entity_poly.pdbx_strand_id
1 'polypeptide(L)'
;MLMSKLKVGIIGCGGIANQKHLPALSRQSDKVEMAAFCDIDVERAKKAAEKYGVEGAKVYEDYEELLKDKAIDLVHVLTPNVSHSPITVAAFEAGKHVMCEKPMAHNTEAAQAMMNAWKKSGKKFTIGYQNRFRPEILTLHEACEAGDLGDIYFAKAHAIRRRAVPTWGVFPDKSKQGGGPLIDIGTHALDITLWMMNNYEPVSVTGSVFEKLGHLEEATKGNMFGAWDPKTYEVEDSAFGYIKMSNGATIFLESSWAINMKESREACTTLCGTKAGAEVLGGMSQEGHELIFNKTTHGKLTEETLSPGGTIAFFEGKSDKEEDVECTQWLEAIIYDKDPVVQPEQAFIVTKILDAVYKSAASGQEIKF
;
A
#
# COMPACT_ATOMS: atom_id res chain seq x y z
N MET A 1 -34.60 2.36 -9.64
CA MET A 1 -34.58 2.22 -8.17
C MET A 1 -33.32 2.88 -7.68
N LEU A 2 -33.39 3.82 -6.75
CA LEU A 2 -32.22 4.30 -6.04
C LEU A 2 -31.68 3.11 -5.24
N MET A 3 -30.46 2.67 -5.56
CA MET A 3 -29.78 1.63 -4.76
C MET A 3 -29.61 2.18 -3.33
N SER A 4 -29.85 1.33 -2.33
CA SER A 4 -29.54 1.72 -0.93
C SER A 4 -28.06 1.97 -0.81
N LYS A 5 -27.68 3.09 -0.18
CA LYS A 5 -26.27 3.39 0.09
C LYS A 5 -25.65 2.30 0.98
N LEU A 6 -24.40 1.99 0.73
CA LEU A 6 -23.62 1.11 1.60
C LEU A 6 -23.34 1.82 2.93
N LYS A 7 -23.39 1.08 4.04
CA LYS A 7 -23.03 1.60 5.36
C LYS A 7 -21.65 1.11 5.77
N VAL A 8 -20.73 2.05 5.96
CA VAL A 8 -19.36 1.75 6.34
C VAL A 8 -19.10 1.99 7.82
N GLY A 9 -18.38 1.04 8.43
CA GLY A 9 -17.75 1.16 9.73
C GLY A 9 -16.27 1.48 9.58
N ILE A 10 -15.77 2.44 10.33
CA ILE A 10 -14.36 2.86 10.34
C ILE A 10 -13.71 2.30 11.60
N ILE A 11 -12.68 1.48 11.45
CA ILE A 11 -11.90 0.90 12.56
C ILE A 11 -10.48 1.45 12.51
N GLY A 12 -10.17 2.35 13.46
CA GLY A 12 -8.99 3.20 13.46
C GLY A 12 -9.29 4.58 12.89
N CYS A 13 -9.34 5.60 13.76
CA CYS A 13 -9.63 6.99 13.41
C CYS A 13 -8.39 7.89 13.52
N GLY A 14 -7.21 7.32 13.23
CA GLY A 14 -5.92 7.98 13.28
C GLY A 14 -5.60 8.85 12.06
N GLY A 15 -4.29 9.04 11.81
CA GLY A 15 -3.78 9.90 10.73
C GLY A 15 -4.27 9.50 9.36
N ILE A 16 -4.09 8.21 8.97
CA ILE A 16 -4.47 7.72 7.63
C ILE A 16 -5.98 7.79 7.40
N ALA A 17 -6.78 7.55 8.43
CA ALA A 17 -8.23 7.72 8.34
C ALA A 17 -8.58 9.16 7.97
N ASN A 18 -8.05 10.15 8.71
CA ASN A 18 -8.40 11.55 8.56
C ASN A 18 -7.80 12.22 7.31
N GLN A 19 -6.65 11.74 6.83
CA GLN A 19 -5.96 12.34 5.67
C GLN A 19 -6.42 11.73 4.33
N LYS A 20 -6.78 10.44 4.31
CA LYS A 20 -7.10 9.69 3.11
C LYS A 20 -8.55 9.20 3.08
N HIS A 21 -8.92 8.25 3.95
CA HIS A 21 -10.17 7.48 3.82
C HIS A 21 -11.42 8.29 4.10
N LEU A 22 -11.48 9.04 5.20
CA LEU A 22 -12.68 9.80 5.56
C LEU A 22 -13.01 10.91 4.55
N PRO A 23 -12.02 11.70 4.07
CA PRO A 23 -12.26 12.65 2.98
C PRO A 23 -12.71 11.98 1.67
N ALA A 24 -12.09 10.85 1.27
CA ALA A 24 -12.46 10.16 0.04
C ALA A 24 -13.88 9.58 0.12
N LEU A 25 -14.24 8.91 1.23
CA LEU A 25 -15.60 8.41 1.47
C LEU A 25 -16.63 9.54 1.51
N SER A 26 -16.29 10.69 2.09
CA SER A 26 -17.18 11.86 2.14
C SER A 26 -17.54 12.37 0.75
N ARG A 27 -16.58 12.32 -0.21
CA ARG A 27 -16.83 12.69 -1.60
C ARG A 27 -17.67 11.64 -2.38
N GLN A 28 -17.88 10.44 -1.83
CA GLN A 28 -18.74 9.38 -2.38
C GLN A 28 -20.08 9.25 -1.61
N SER A 29 -20.55 10.33 -1.02
CA SER A 29 -21.77 10.34 -0.19
C SER A 29 -23.05 9.95 -0.94
N ASP A 30 -23.02 9.90 -2.26
CA ASP A 30 -24.07 9.33 -3.10
C ASP A 30 -24.14 7.79 -3.05
N LYS A 31 -23.02 7.11 -2.75
CA LYS A 31 -22.86 5.65 -2.73
C LYS A 31 -22.75 5.07 -1.31
N VAL A 32 -22.22 5.83 -0.35
CA VAL A 32 -21.86 5.32 0.98
C VAL A 32 -22.22 6.27 2.11
N GLU A 33 -22.53 5.72 3.28
CA GLU A 33 -22.78 6.42 4.55
C GLU A 33 -21.79 5.94 5.60
N MET A 34 -21.06 6.87 6.23
CA MET A 34 -20.19 6.54 7.37
C MET A 34 -21.05 6.45 8.64
N ALA A 35 -21.46 5.22 8.99
CA ALA A 35 -22.47 4.95 10.01
C ALA A 35 -21.89 4.55 11.37
N ALA A 36 -20.61 4.14 11.42
CA ALA A 36 -19.97 3.71 12.66
C ALA A 36 -18.47 4.05 12.67
N PHE A 37 -17.95 4.43 13.84
CA PHE A 37 -16.54 4.77 14.04
C PHE A 37 -16.03 4.09 15.30
N CYS A 38 -14.83 3.47 15.20
CA CYS A 38 -14.20 2.76 16.29
C CYS A 38 -12.73 3.16 16.41
N ASP A 39 -12.29 3.47 17.62
CA ASP A 39 -10.88 3.66 17.96
C ASP A 39 -10.70 3.35 19.45
N ILE A 40 -9.58 2.74 19.84
CA ILE A 40 -9.22 2.52 21.25
C ILE A 40 -9.12 3.83 22.03
N ASP A 41 -8.83 4.94 21.34
CA ASP A 41 -9.03 6.31 21.81
C ASP A 41 -10.41 6.80 21.34
N VAL A 42 -11.41 6.60 22.18
CA VAL A 42 -12.81 6.90 21.86
C VAL A 42 -13.03 8.37 21.45
N GLU A 43 -12.20 9.29 21.92
CA GLU A 43 -12.27 10.70 21.53
C GLU A 43 -11.89 10.95 20.06
N ARG A 44 -10.97 10.13 19.51
CA ARG A 44 -10.69 10.14 18.06
C ARG A 44 -11.89 9.68 17.25
N ALA A 45 -12.52 8.59 17.69
CA ALA A 45 -13.73 8.08 17.03
C ALA A 45 -14.88 9.08 17.09
N LYS A 46 -15.13 9.75 18.24
CA LYS A 46 -16.12 10.82 18.38
C LYS A 46 -15.87 11.98 17.42
N LYS A 47 -14.64 12.52 17.38
CA LYS A 47 -14.27 13.63 16.48
C LYS A 47 -14.45 13.24 15.00
N ALA A 48 -14.13 12.02 14.63
CA ALA A 48 -14.35 11.53 13.28
C ALA A 48 -15.85 11.40 12.96
N ALA A 49 -16.65 10.88 13.88
CA ALA A 49 -18.10 10.76 13.74
C ALA A 49 -18.79 12.14 13.64
N GLU A 50 -18.40 13.10 14.46
CA GLU A 50 -18.93 14.48 14.42
C GLU A 50 -18.64 15.17 13.07
N LYS A 51 -17.46 14.91 12.50
CA LYS A 51 -17.02 15.56 11.26
C LYS A 51 -17.54 14.90 9.99
N TYR A 52 -17.62 13.58 9.97
CA TYR A 52 -17.85 12.81 8.75
C TYR A 52 -19.04 11.85 8.83
N GLY A 53 -19.54 11.55 10.02
CA GLY A 53 -20.64 10.61 10.23
C GLY A 53 -21.99 11.15 9.74
N VAL A 54 -22.85 10.24 9.35
CA VAL A 54 -24.26 10.57 9.13
C VAL A 54 -24.97 10.83 10.46
N GLU A 55 -26.14 11.46 10.43
CA GLU A 55 -26.97 11.64 11.63
C GLU A 55 -27.23 10.28 12.31
N GLY A 56 -26.94 10.21 13.61
CA GLY A 56 -27.04 8.97 14.38
C GLY A 56 -25.88 7.98 14.19
N ALA A 57 -24.76 8.39 13.59
CA ALA A 57 -23.56 7.58 13.51
C ALA A 57 -23.10 7.13 14.90
N LYS A 58 -22.75 5.84 15.02
CA LYS A 58 -22.39 5.22 16.29
C LYS A 58 -20.90 5.30 16.55
N VAL A 59 -20.51 5.38 17.81
CA VAL A 59 -19.12 5.39 18.26
C VAL A 59 -18.85 4.18 19.16
N TYR A 60 -17.74 3.51 18.90
CA TYR A 60 -17.31 2.31 19.62
C TYR A 60 -15.87 2.46 20.08
N GLU A 61 -15.51 1.87 21.22
CA GLU A 61 -14.14 1.70 21.68
C GLU A 61 -13.58 0.34 21.20
N ASP A 62 -14.46 -0.67 21.15
CA ASP A 62 -14.12 -2.04 20.75
C ASP A 62 -14.69 -2.34 19.36
N TYR A 63 -13.81 -2.79 18.45
CA TYR A 63 -14.21 -3.16 17.09
C TYR A 63 -15.16 -4.38 17.06
N GLU A 64 -15.08 -5.29 18.04
CA GLU A 64 -15.97 -6.43 18.10
C GLU A 64 -17.43 -6.00 18.32
N GLU A 65 -17.65 -4.93 19.09
CA GLU A 65 -18.98 -4.35 19.27
C GLU A 65 -19.49 -3.67 17.99
N LEU A 66 -18.61 -2.96 17.25
CA LEU A 66 -18.96 -2.42 15.94
C LEU A 66 -19.37 -3.54 14.98
N LEU A 67 -18.62 -4.64 14.94
CA LEU A 67 -18.87 -5.76 14.02
C LEU A 67 -20.20 -6.48 14.28
N LYS A 68 -20.74 -6.43 15.49
CA LYS A 68 -22.08 -6.95 15.82
C LYS A 68 -23.22 -6.15 15.20
N ASP A 69 -22.96 -4.91 14.77
CA ASP A 69 -23.97 -4.09 14.11
C ASP A 69 -24.29 -4.62 12.71
N LYS A 70 -25.47 -5.22 12.58
CA LYS A 70 -25.97 -5.81 11.33
C LYS A 70 -26.28 -4.77 10.25
N ALA A 71 -26.38 -3.48 10.62
CA ALA A 71 -26.61 -2.43 9.65
C ALA A 71 -25.35 -2.05 8.87
N ILE A 72 -24.15 -2.43 9.32
CA ILE A 72 -22.89 -2.16 8.63
C ILE A 72 -22.65 -3.19 7.54
N ASP A 73 -22.40 -2.76 6.32
CA ASP A 73 -22.15 -3.60 5.15
C ASP A 73 -20.66 -3.90 4.95
N LEU A 74 -19.82 -2.87 5.18
CA LEU A 74 -18.38 -2.97 5.00
C LEU A 74 -17.63 -2.24 6.11
N VAL A 75 -16.36 -2.60 6.28
CA VAL A 75 -15.46 -1.91 7.21
C VAL A 75 -14.16 -1.49 6.52
N HIS A 76 -13.63 -0.35 6.95
CA HIS A 76 -12.27 0.05 6.67
C HIS A 76 -11.41 -0.19 7.91
N VAL A 77 -10.37 -1.01 7.79
CA VAL A 77 -9.41 -1.35 8.84
C VAL A 77 -8.17 -0.48 8.68
N LEU A 78 -8.03 0.53 9.53
CA LEU A 78 -7.06 1.63 9.42
C LEU A 78 -6.18 1.73 10.67
N THR A 79 -5.86 0.59 11.24
CA THR A 79 -5.14 0.41 12.51
C THR A 79 -3.63 0.17 12.28
N PRO A 80 -2.79 0.06 13.33
CA PRO A 80 -1.42 -0.42 13.17
C PRO A 80 -1.36 -1.84 12.59
N ASN A 81 -0.29 -2.14 11.85
CA ASN A 81 -0.14 -3.35 11.00
C ASN A 81 -0.45 -4.68 11.70
N VAL A 82 -0.02 -4.83 12.97
CA VAL A 82 -0.24 -6.07 13.73
C VAL A 82 -1.73 -6.34 13.99
N SER A 83 -2.55 -5.29 14.03
CA SER A 83 -4.00 -5.39 14.26
C SER A 83 -4.78 -5.67 12.98
N HIS A 84 -4.19 -5.53 11.78
CA HIS A 84 -4.89 -5.77 10.51
C HIS A 84 -5.51 -7.16 10.45
N SER A 85 -4.73 -8.20 10.75
CA SER A 85 -5.20 -9.58 10.63
C SER A 85 -6.33 -9.94 11.59
N PRO A 86 -6.22 -9.77 12.92
CA PRO A 86 -7.31 -10.14 13.81
C PRO A 86 -8.60 -9.38 13.53
N ILE A 87 -8.53 -8.08 13.22
CA ILE A 87 -9.72 -7.27 12.91
C ILE A 87 -10.35 -7.71 11.58
N THR A 88 -9.54 -7.94 10.54
CA THR A 88 -10.05 -8.38 9.23
C THR A 88 -10.68 -9.75 9.29
N VAL A 89 -10.09 -10.70 10.04
CA VAL A 89 -10.66 -12.03 10.25
C VAL A 89 -12.03 -11.92 10.95
N ALA A 90 -12.12 -11.17 12.05
CA ALA A 90 -13.38 -10.95 12.77
C ALA A 90 -14.43 -10.26 11.88
N ALA A 91 -14.03 -9.30 11.02
CA ALA A 91 -14.93 -8.64 10.09
C ALA A 91 -15.53 -9.60 9.06
N PHE A 92 -14.74 -10.54 8.51
CA PHE A 92 -15.26 -11.59 7.63
C PHE A 92 -16.19 -12.56 8.35
N GLU A 93 -15.86 -12.96 9.57
CA GLU A 93 -16.73 -13.81 10.41
C GLU A 93 -18.06 -13.11 10.72
N ALA A 94 -18.04 -11.79 10.85
CA ALA A 94 -19.24 -10.96 11.00
C ALA A 94 -19.97 -10.67 9.66
N GLY A 95 -19.48 -11.20 8.55
CA GLY A 95 -20.11 -11.08 7.22
C GLY A 95 -19.97 -9.70 6.58
N LYS A 96 -18.91 -8.96 6.87
CA LYS A 96 -18.62 -7.63 6.30
C LYS A 96 -17.69 -7.72 5.09
N HIS A 97 -17.84 -6.80 4.11
CA HIS A 97 -16.80 -6.53 3.13
C HIS A 97 -15.66 -5.75 3.81
N VAL A 98 -14.42 -5.95 3.38
CA VAL A 98 -13.27 -5.35 4.07
C VAL A 98 -12.34 -4.63 3.11
N MET A 99 -12.05 -3.37 3.43
CA MET A 99 -10.88 -2.62 2.97
C MET A 99 -9.88 -2.59 4.13
N CYS A 100 -8.69 -3.12 3.94
CA CYS A 100 -7.62 -3.06 4.93
C CYS A 100 -6.48 -2.18 4.42
N GLU A 101 -5.97 -1.28 5.25
CA GLU A 101 -4.77 -0.53 4.91
C GLU A 101 -3.57 -1.46 4.69
N LYS A 102 -2.62 -0.94 3.91
CA LYS A 102 -1.34 -1.62 3.68
C LYS A 102 -0.42 -1.53 4.92
N PRO A 103 0.49 -2.50 5.07
CA PRO A 103 0.56 -3.78 4.36
C PRO A 103 -0.62 -4.68 4.74
N MET A 104 -0.93 -5.69 3.92
CA MET A 104 -2.01 -6.63 4.24
C MET A 104 -1.88 -7.17 5.66
N ALA A 105 -0.68 -7.61 6.04
CA ALA A 105 -0.34 -8.05 7.40
C ALA A 105 1.16 -7.88 7.66
N HIS A 106 1.57 -7.98 8.91
CA HIS A 106 2.96 -7.86 9.33
C HIS A 106 3.84 -9.09 9.03
N ASN A 107 3.25 -10.24 8.66
CA ASN A 107 3.94 -11.47 8.22
C ASN A 107 3.01 -12.38 7.42
N THR A 108 3.59 -13.44 6.84
CA THR A 108 2.87 -14.43 6.02
C THR A 108 1.78 -15.17 6.77
N GLU A 109 2.00 -15.54 8.04
CA GLU A 109 1.03 -16.30 8.84
C GLU A 109 -0.24 -15.49 9.10
N ALA A 110 -0.07 -14.23 9.50
CA ALA A 110 -1.18 -13.30 9.70
C ALA A 110 -1.95 -13.04 8.39
N ALA A 111 -1.25 -12.86 7.27
CA ALA A 111 -1.87 -12.71 5.96
C ALA A 111 -2.63 -13.98 5.54
N GLN A 112 -2.09 -15.17 5.80
CA GLN A 112 -2.76 -16.44 5.50
C GLN A 112 -4.06 -16.62 6.30
N ALA A 113 -4.10 -16.15 7.55
CA ALA A 113 -5.33 -16.17 8.36
C ALA A 113 -6.41 -15.29 7.71
N MET A 114 -6.05 -14.08 7.23
CA MET A 114 -6.95 -13.20 6.49
C MET A 114 -7.47 -13.86 5.21
N MET A 115 -6.58 -14.46 4.40
CA MET A 115 -6.96 -15.17 3.18
C MET A 115 -7.93 -16.33 3.44
N ASN A 116 -7.70 -17.08 4.51
CA ASN A 116 -8.56 -18.21 4.88
C ASN A 116 -9.96 -17.73 5.31
N ALA A 117 -10.05 -16.66 6.08
CA ALA A 117 -11.30 -16.06 6.50
C ALA A 117 -12.06 -15.45 5.31
N TRP A 118 -11.36 -14.70 4.47
CA TRP A 118 -11.93 -14.11 3.26
C TRP A 118 -12.57 -15.16 2.34
N LYS A 119 -11.83 -16.21 1.98
CA LYS A 119 -12.33 -17.28 1.09
C LYS A 119 -13.59 -17.99 1.62
N LYS A 120 -13.76 -18.03 2.93
CA LYS A 120 -14.97 -18.61 3.58
C LYS A 120 -16.15 -17.65 3.62
N SER A 121 -15.88 -16.34 3.62
CA SER A 121 -16.92 -15.33 3.87
C SER A 121 -17.81 -15.04 2.66
N GLY A 122 -17.31 -15.23 1.43
CA GLY A 122 -17.97 -14.81 0.20
C GLY A 122 -18.07 -13.28 0.07
N LYS A 123 -17.28 -12.51 0.81
CA LYS A 123 -17.27 -11.05 0.80
C LYS A 123 -16.13 -10.49 -0.06
N LYS A 124 -16.25 -9.25 -0.49
CA LYS A 124 -15.17 -8.54 -1.20
C LYS A 124 -14.08 -8.14 -0.20
N PHE A 125 -12.84 -8.18 -0.67
CA PHE A 125 -11.65 -7.82 0.09
C PHE A 125 -10.69 -7.03 -0.80
N THR A 126 -10.12 -5.96 -0.26
CA THR A 126 -9.06 -5.21 -0.92
C THR A 126 -8.05 -4.66 0.08
N ILE A 127 -6.85 -4.34 -0.38
CA ILE A 127 -5.78 -3.73 0.41
C ILE A 127 -5.49 -2.33 -0.14
N GLY A 128 -5.20 -1.39 0.75
CA GLY A 128 -4.99 0.04 0.46
C GLY A 128 -3.69 0.34 -0.30
N TYR A 129 -3.51 -0.20 -1.49
CA TYR A 129 -2.37 0.10 -2.37
C TYR A 129 -2.70 1.26 -3.31
N GLN A 130 -2.92 2.46 -2.75
CA GLN A 130 -3.33 3.65 -3.51
C GLN A 130 -2.38 4.02 -4.64
N ASN A 131 -1.09 3.69 -4.55
CA ASN A 131 -0.12 4.01 -5.60
C ASN A 131 -0.45 3.37 -6.96
N ARG A 132 -1.25 2.30 -7.02
CA ARG A 132 -1.76 1.75 -8.29
C ARG A 132 -2.64 2.71 -9.06
N PHE A 133 -3.25 3.69 -8.37
CA PHE A 133 -4.21 4.63 -8.95
C PHE A 133 -3.58 5.97 -9.35
N ARG A 134 -2.26 6.12 -9.22
CA ARG A 134 -1.54 7.28 -9.71
C ARG A 134 -1.55 7.29 -11.24
N PRO A 135 -1.73 8.45 -11.90
CA PRO A 135 -1.87 8.54 -13.37
C PRO A 135 -0.71 7.90 -14.13
N GLU A 136 0.55 8.13 -13.71
CA GLU A 136 1.73 7.55 -14.34
C GLU A 136 1.81 6.03 -14.16
N ILE A 137 1.30 5.51 -13.04
CA ILE A 137 1.24 4.07 -12.76
C ILE A 137 0.16 3.40 -13.61
N LEU A 138 -1.01 4.02 -13.75
CA LEU A 138 -2.07 3.52 -14.64
C LEU A 138 -1.61 3.50 -16.09
N THR A 139 -0.96 4.59 -16.56
CA THR A 139 -0.42 4.66 -17.93
C THR A 139 0.65 3.59 -18.18
N LEU A 140 1.55 3.37 -17.21
CA LEU A 140 2.57 2.33 -17.32
C LEU A 140 1.94 0.93 -17.34
N HIS A 141 0.91 0.71 -16.51
CA HIS A 141 0.19 -0.56 -16.47
C HIS A 141 -0.49 -0.87 -17.81
N GLU A 142 -1.18 0.10 -18.41
CA GLU A 142 -1.77 -0.04 -19.74
C GLU A 142 -0.72 -0.40 -20.80
N ALA A 143 0.45 0.23 -20.79
CA ALA A 143 1.55 -0.09 -21.70
C ALA A 143 2.11 -1.52 -21.46
N CYS A 144 2.20 -1.96 -20.20
CA CYS A 144 2.61 -3.34 -19.88
C CYS A 144 1.58 -4.36 -20.39
N GLU A 145 0.30 -4.13 -20.16
CA GLU A 145 -0.78 -4.99 -20.65
C GLU A 145 -0.87 -5.02 -22.19
N ALA A 146 -0.60 -3.90 -22.86
CA ALA A 146 -0.50 -3.83 -24.32
C ALA A 146 0.73 -4.59 -24.89
N GLY A 147 1.67 -4.98 -23.99
CA GLY A 147 2.90 -5.69 -24.38
C GLY A 147 3.95 -4.79 -25.03
N ASP A 148 3.91 -3.49 -24.77
CA ASP A 148 4.84 -2.50 -25.31
C ASP A 148 6.27 -2.71 -24.81
N LEU A 149 6.44 -3.22 -23.57
CA LEU A 149 7.75 -3.57 -23.02
C LEU A 149 8.25 -4.95 -23.46
N GLY A 150 7.38 -5.82 -23.98
CA GLY A 150 7.70 -7.22 -24.26
C GLY A 150 7.85 -8.04 -22.97
N ASP A 151 8.73 -9.04 -22.95
CA ASP A 151 8.98 -9.85 -21.75
C ASP A 151 9.82 -9.05 -20.75
N ILE A 152 9.26 -8.71 -19.60
CA ILE A 152 9.98 -8.03 -18.52
C ILE A 152 10.80 -9.07 -17.76
N TYR A 153 12.12 -9.03 -17.94
CA TYR A 153 13.05 -9.99 -17.35
C TYR A 153 13.82 -9.45 -16.15
N PHE A 154 13.83 -8.13 -15.95
CA PHE A 154 14.50 -7.48 -14.84
C PHE A 154 13.68 -6.27 -14.36
N ALA A 155 13.60 -6.09 -13.05
CA ALA A 155 12.94 -4.94 -12.44
C ALA A 155 13.66 -4.47 -11.18
N LYS A 156 13.43 -3.20 -10.82
CA LYS A 156 13.78 -2.66 -9.50
C LYS A 156 12.57 -2.02 -8.87
N ALA A 157 12.32 -2.36 -7.63
CA ALA A 157 11.31 -1.75 -6.78
C ALA A 157 12.01 -0.78 -5.81
N HIS A 158 11.77 0.52 -5.94
CA HIS A 158 12.49 1.55 -5.22
C HIS A 158 11.63 2.22 -4.15
N ALA A 159 12.07 2.12 -2.89
CA ALA A 159 11.44 2.74 -1.73
C ALA A 159 12.51 3.38 -0.82
N ILE A 160 13.34 4.25 -1.41
CA ILE A 160 14.49 4.86 -0.75
C ILE A 160 14.17 6.29 -0.32
N ARG A 161 14.23 6.53 0.98
CA ARG A 161 14.29 7.84 1.61
C ARG A 161 15.68 8.05 2.19
N ARG A 162 16.30 9.18 1.88
CA ARG A 162 17.62 9.51 2.43
C ARG A 162 17.57 9.73 3.95
N ARG A 163 16.61 10.53 4.42
CA ARG A 163 16.33 10.86 5.83
C ARG A 163 14.87 11.29 5.96
N ALA A 164 13.98 10.33 6.11
CA ALA A 164 12.57 10.59 6.32
C ALA A 164 11.93 9.45 7.14
N VAL A 165 12.48 9.23 8.33
CA VAL A 165 11.91 8.37 9.37
C VAL A 165 10.62 9.01 9.86
N PRO A 166 9.47 8.31 9.84
CA PRO A 166 8.23 8.81 10.42
C PRO A 166 8.38 9.01 11.94
N THR A 167 8.09 10.23 12.41
CA THR A 167 8.21 10.60 13.83
C THR A 167 6.86 10.67 14.55
N TRP A 168 5.79 10.30 13.85
CA TRP A 168 4.43 10.25 14.40
C TRP A 168 3.93 8.82 14.51
N GLY A 169 2.87 8.61 15.30
CA GLY A 169 2.24 7.31 15.45
C GLY A 169 3.15 6.29 16.14
N VAL A 170 3.20 5.08 15.59
CA VAL A 170 3.91 3.94 16.16
C VAL A 170 4.90 3.30 15.17
N PHE A 171 5.36 4.05 14.16
CA PHE A 171 6.22 3.51 13.08
C PHE A 171 7.52 2.86 13.58
N PRO A 172 8.28 3.43 14.54
CA PRO A 172 9.48 2.79 15.06
C PRO A 172 9.21 1.65 16.06
N ASP A 173 7.96 1.40 16.47
CA ASP A 173 7.58 0.34 17.41
C ASP A 173 7.35 -0.98 16.67
N LYS A 174 8.30 -1.91 16.79
CA LYS A 174 8.24 -3.22 16.16
C LYS A 174 7.04 -4.06 16.60
N SER A 175 6.62 -3.92 17.86
CA SER A 175 5.49 -4.66 18.41
C SER A 175 4.15 -4.28 17.78
N LYS A 176 4.05 -3.08 17.19
CA LYS A 176 2.85 -2.55 16.54
C LYS A 176 2.91 -2.65 15.02
N GLN A 177 4.10 -2.48 14.44
CA GLN A 177 4.28 -2.41 13.00
C GLN A 177 4.83 -3.70 12.39
N GLY A 178 5.56 -4.51 13.14
CA GLY A 178 6.20 -5.73 12.67
C GLY A 178 7.54 -5.50 11.96
N GLY A 179 7.82 -4.31 11.48
CA GLY A 179 9.05 -3.89 10.82
C GLY A 179 9.05 -2.41 10.47
N GLY A 180 10.11 -1.93 9.84
CA GLY A 180 10.33 -0.55 9.45
C GLY A 180 10.05 -0.26 7.97
N PRO A 181 11.01 0.36 7.24
CA PRO A 181 10.81 0.80 5.86
C PRO A 181 10.43 -0.32 4.88
N LEU A 182 10.92 -1.54 5.09
CA LEU A 182 10.61 -2.64 4.19
C LEU A 182 9.09 -2.90 4.13
N ILE A 183 8.45 -2.97 5.27
CA ILE A 183 7.01 -3.25 5.38
C ILE A 183 6.16 -1.99 5.18
N ASP A 184 6.69 -0.79 5.48
CA ASP A 184 5.96 0.48 5.34
C ASP A 184 5.96 1.00 3.91
N ILE A 185 7.14 1.22 3.32
CA ILE A 185 7.27 1.82 1.98
C ILE A 185 7.73 0.84 0.91
N GLY A 186 8.52 -0.19 1.30
CA GLY A 186 8.93 -1.26 0.39
C GLY A 186 7.75 -2.03 -0.18
N THR A 187 6.69 -2.19 0.62
CA THR A 187 5.44 -2.80 0.19
C THR A 187 4.81 -2.10 -1.02
N HIS A 188 4.84 -0.78 -1.08
CA HIS A 188 4.30 0.00 -2.19
C HIS A 188 5.10 -0.19 -3.49
N ALA A 189 6.42 -0.10 -3.39
CA ALA A 189 7.28 -0.26 -4.56
C ALA A 189 7.23 -1.68 -5.12
N LEU A 190 7.20 -2.70 -4.24
CA LEU A 190 7.07 -4.09 -4.65
C LEU A 190 5.70 -4.37 -5.26
N ASP A 191 4.63 -3.83 -4.69
CA ASP A 191 3.26 -3.99 -5.19
C ASP A 191 3.13 -3.48 -6.64
N ILE A 192 3.51 -2.23 -6.90
CA ILE A 192 3.43 -1.67 -8.26
C ILE A 192 4.34 -2.43 -9.24
N THR A 193 5.53 -2.86 -8.79
CA THR A 193 6.46 -3.60 -9.65
C THR A 193 5.88 -4.96 -10.07
N LEU A 194 5.34 -5.73 -9.13
CA LEU A 194 4.69 -7.01 -9.43
C LEU A 194 3.44 -6.83 -10.30
N TRP A 195 2.69 -5.75 -10.10
CA TRP A 195 1.50 -5.43 -10.88
C TRP A 195 1.84 -5.13 -12.34
N MET A 196 2.92 -4.36 -12.59
CA MET A 196 3.42 -4.12 -13.95
C MET A 196 3.91 -5.39 -14.64
N MET A 197 4.60 -6.26 -13.89
CA MET A 197 5.12 -7.54 -14.42
C MET A 197 4.02 -8.58 -14.61
N ASN A 198 2.85 -8.38 -14.02
CA ASN A 198 1.77 -9.36 -13.91
C ASN A 198 2.29 -10.76 -13.54
N ASN A 199 3.24 -10.81 -12.59
CA ASN A 199 3.90 -12.03 -12.16
C ASN A 199 3.94 -12.10 -10.63
N TYR A 200 3.18 -13.02 -10.07
CA TYR A 200 3.01 -13.24 -8.63
C TYR A 200 3.51 -14.62 -8.19
N GLU A 201 4.46 -15.18 -8.92
CA GLU A 201 5.04 -16.50 -8.66
C GLU A 201 6.53 -16.38 -8.28
N PRO A 202 6.88 -15.94 -7.06
CA PRO A 202 8.26 -15.93 -6.60
C PRO A 202 8.78 -17.35 -6.39
N VAL A 203 10.04 -17.60 -6.76
CA VAL A 203 10.72 -18.89 -6.56
C VAL A 203 11.64 -18.83 -5.36
N SER A 204 12.40 -17.74 -5.22
CA SER A 204 13.31 -17.57 -4.09
C SER A 204 13.59 -16.10 -3.78
N VAL A 205 13.98 -15.85 -2.54
CA VAL A 205 14.35 -14.52 -2.02
C VAL A 205 15.63 -14.64 -1.22
N THR A 206 16.57 -13.73 -1.51
CA THR A 206 17.72 -13.44 -0.64
C THR A 206 17.61 -11.99 -0.16
N GLY A 207 17.77 -11.76 1.13
CA GLY A 207 17.57 -10.42 1.72
C GLY A 207 18.63 -10.03 2.74
N SER A 208 18.77 -8.72 2.93
CA SER A 208 19.59 -8.10 3.97
C SER A 208 18.81 -6.99 4.65
N VAL A 209 18.94 -6.91 5.98
CA VAL A 209 18.25 -5.94 6.83
C VAL A 209 19.30 -5.26 7.71
N PHE A 210 19.20 -3.94 7.86
CA PHE A 210 20.19 -3.15 8.60
C PHE A 210 19.51 -2.23 9.60
N GLU A 211 20.11 -2.18 10.79
CA GLU A 211 19.82 -1.26 11.90
C GLU A 211 21.09 -0.46 12.17
N LYS A 212 21.43 0.49 11.31
CA LYS A 212 22.71 1.22 11.36
C LYS A 212 22.57 2.68 11.74
N LEU A 213 21.53 3.35 11.26
CA LEU A 213 21.32 4.78 11.45
C LEU A 213 20.21 5.07 12.47
N GLY A 214 19.27 4.16 12.67
CA GLY A 214 18.15 4.31 13.58
C GLY A 214 18.56 4.69 15.02
N HIS A 215 19.67 4.11 15.50
CA HIS A 215 20.20 4.33 16.85
C HIS A 215 21.26 5.44 16.96
N LEU A 216 21.59 6.13 15.85
CA LEU A 216 22.61 7.18 15.84
C LEU A 216 21.97 8.56 16.03
N GLU A 217 22.28 9.22 17.14
CA GLU A 217 21.80 10.58 17.46
C GLU A 217 22.10 11.59 16.34
N GLU A 218 23.30 11.53 15.75
CA GLU A 218 23.69 12.42 14.65
C GLU A 218 22.82 12.23 13.40
N ALA A 219 22.34 11.00 13.16
CA ALA A 219 21.48 10.72 12.01
C ALA A 219 20.09 11.33 12.13
N THR A 220 19.61 11.62 13.35
CA THR A 220 18.27 12.19 13.57
C THR A 220 18.17 13.64 13.14
N LYS A 221 19.27 14.39 13.19
CA LYS A 221 19.30 15.85 13.00
C LYS A 221 18.89 16.30 11.60
N GLY A 222 19.09 15.48 10.58
CA GLY A 222 18.74 15.78 9.21
C GLY A 222 17.42 15.18 8.73
N ASN A 223 16.58 14.69 9.65
CA ASN A 223 15.34 14.03 9.28
C ASN A 223 14.26 15.02 8.81
N MET A 224 13.60 14.73 7.69
CA MET A 224 12.55 15.55 7.09
C MET A 224 11.38 15.83 8.05
N PHE A 225 11.03 14.88 8.90
CA PHE A 225 9.90 14.94 9.81
C PHE A 225 10.28 15.33 11.26
N GLY A 226 11.46 15.92 11.45
CA GLY A 226 12.01 16.19 12.76
C GLY A 226 12.79 15.01 13.33
N ALA A 227 13.55 15.25 14.41
CA ALA A 227 14.37 14.22 15.02
C ALA A 227 13.52 13.11 15.64
N TRP A 228 13.87 11.85 15.40
CA TRP A 228 13.30 10.71 16.13
C TRP A 228 14.12 10.45 17.41
N ASP A 229 13.57 9.66 18.33
CA ASP A 229 14.29 9.18 19.51
C ASP A 229 15.05 7.88 19.20
N PRO A 230 16.40 7.89 19.15
CA PRO A 230 17.20 6.70 18.87
C PRO A 230 17.03 5.57 19.90
N LYS A 231 16.55 5.89 21.10
CA LYS A 231 16.40 4.93 22.21
C LYS A 231 15.13 4.08 22.06
N THR A 232 14.14 4.59 21.36
CA THR A 232 12.85 3.93 21.12
C THR A 232 12.71 3.40 19.69
N TYR A 233 13.79 3.41 18.91
CA TYR A 233 13.82 2.91 17.55
C TYR A 233 14.05 1.39 17.55
N GLU A 234 13.06 0.59 17.16
CA GLU A 234 13.07 -0.88 17.32
C GLU A 234 13.03 -1.65 16.00
N VAL A 235 13.09 -0.95 14.87
CA VAL A 235 12.94 -1.54 13.54
C VAL A 235 14.20 -1.32 12.71
N GLU A 236 14.26 -1.93 11.54
CA GLU A 236 15.33 -1.64 10.59
C GLU A 236 15.21 -0.20 10.04
N ASP A 237 16.35 0.38 9.64
CA ASP A 237 16.41 1.64 8.90
C ASP A 237 16.57 1.44 7.39
N SER A 238 17.01 0.25 6.96
CA SER A 238 17.11 -0.13 5.56
C SER A 238 17.06 -1.64 5.35
N ALA A 239 16.52 -2.07 4.23
CA ALA A 239 16.43 -3.46 3.81
C ALA A 239 16.52 -3.59 2.29
N PHE A 240 17.10 -4.69 1.82
CA PHE A 240 17.30 -4.97 0.40
C PHE A 240 16.96 -6.43 0.11
N GLY A 241 16.31 -6.67 -1.04
CA GLY A 241 15.92 -8.00 -1.48
C GLY A 241 16.33 -8.29 -2.92
N TYR A 242 16.74 -9.54 -3.18
CA TYR A 242 16.92 -10.12 -4.49
C TYR A 242 15.90 -11.24 -4.66
N ILE A 243 14.96 -11.06 -5.57
CA ILE A 243 13.81 -11.94 -5.77
C ILE A 243 13.93 -12.59 -7.16
N LYS A 244 13.82 -13.92 -7.23
CA LYS A 244 13.71 -14.68 -8.49
C LYS A 244 12.26 -15.08 -8.70
N MET A 245 11.77 -14.88 -9.92
CA MET A 245 10.40 -15.21 -10.33
C MET A 245 10.39 -16.50 -11.18
N SER A 246 9.25 -17.19 -11.24
CA SER A 246 9.10 -18.48 -11.93
C SER A 246 9.42 -18.44 -13.44
N ASN A 247 9.17 -17.30 -14.09
CA ASN A 247 9.49 -17.07 -15.50
C ASN A 247 10.98 -16.71 -15.75
N GLY A 248 11.83 -16.74 -14.72
CA GLY A 248 13.24 -16.38 -14.78
C GLY A 248 13.54 -14.89 -14.57
N ALA A 249 12.52 -14.05 -14.45
CA ALA A 249 12.72 -12.63 -14.16
C ALA A 249 13.30 -12.43 -12.75
N THR A 250 13.97 -11.29 -12.57
CA THR A 250 14.59 -10.90 -11.31
C THR A 250 14.14 -9.52 -10.88
N ILE A 251 13.87 -9.36 -9.58
CA ILE A 251 13.52 -8.07 -8.98
C ILE A 251 14.56 -7.74 -7.90
N PHE A 252 15.10 -6.51 -7.94
CA PHE A 252 15.81 -5.90 -6.82
C PHE A 252 14.85 -5.01 -6.04
N LEU A 253 14.69 -5.28 -4.76
CA LEU A 253 13.91 -4.45 -3.84
C LEU A 253 14.86 -3.65 -2.96
N GLU A 254 14.66 -2.34 -2.94
CA GLU A 254 15.40 -1.39 -2.10
C GLU A 254 14.41 -0.66 -1.19
N SER A 255 14.68 -0.66 0.11
CA SER A 255 13.83 0.06 1.06
C SER A 255 14.64 0.71 2.17
N SER A 256 14.36 1.99 2.45
CA SER A 256 15.05 2.73 3.51
C SER A 256 14.28 3.96 3.96
N TRP A 257 14.24 4.21 5.27
CA TRP A 257 13.87 5.51 5.85
C TRP A 257 15.08 6.40 6.11
N ALA A 258 16.27 5.78 6.29
CA ALA A 258 17.51 6.48 6.54
C ALA A 258 18.70 5.73 5.91
N ILE A 259 19.34 6.37 4.94
CA ILE A 259 20.52 5.85 4.27
C ILE A 259 21.41 6.99 3.76
N ASN A 260 22.72 6.77 3.65
CA ASN A 260 23.67 7.77 3.15
C ASN A 260 23.78 7.69 1.61
N MET A 261 22.66 7.95 0.93
CA MET A 261 22.59 8.12 -0.54
C MET A 261 22.10 9.52 -0.88
N LYS A 262 22.47 10.03 -2.06
CA LYS A 262 22.02 11.34 -2.51
C LYS A 262 20.55 11.31 -2.95
N GLU A 263 20.20 10.33 -3.76
CA GLU A 263 18.88 10.22 -4.39
C GLU A 263 17.89 9.52 -3.49
N SER A 264 16.68 10.06 -3.42
CA SER A 264 15.51 9.38 -2.86
C SER A 264 14.58 8.99 -4.01
N ARG A 265 14.07 7.76 -3.95
CA ARG A 265 13.09 7.22 -4.91
C ARG A 265 12.03 6.48 -4.12
N GLU A 266 10.82 6.96 -4.06
CA GLU A 266 9.76 6.35 -3.25
C GLU A 266 8.56 5.96 -4.09
N ALA A 267 8.09 4.75 -3.90
CA ALA A 267 7.01 4.13 -4.69
C ALA A 267 7.28 4.24 -6.20
N CYS A 268 8.52 3.91 -6.59
CA CYS A 268 9.02 3.95 -7.96
C CYS A 268 9.38 2.55 -8.44
N THR A 269 9.41 2.34 -9.75
CA THR A 269 9.80 1.09 -10.39
C THR A 269 10.64 1.35 -11.63
N THR A 270 11.63 0.49 -11.88
CA THR A 270 12.35 0.38 -13.15
C THR A 270 12.05 -0.98 -13.75
N LEU A 271 11.66 -1.02 -15.01
CA LEU A 271 11.32 -2.24 -15.74
C LEU A 271 12.21 -2.36 -16.99
N CYS A 272 12.82 -3.51 -17.18
CA CYS A 272 13.59 -3.83 -18.38
C CYS A 272 12.93 -4.99 -19.13
N GLY A 273 12.33 -4.66 -20.26
CA GLY A 273 11.68 -5.61 -21.15
C GLY A 273 12.48 -5.86 -22.43
N THR A 274 12.06 -6.85 -23.22
CA THR A 274 12.73 -7.23 -24.46
C THR A 274 12.46 -6.28 -25.63
N LYS A 275 11.41 -5.45 -25.55
CA LYS A 275 11.06 -4.45 -26.56
C LYS A 275 11.39 -3.03 -26.12
N ALA A 276 11.17 -2.72 -24.84
CA ALA A 276 11.42 -1.43 -24.23
C ALA A 276 11.67 -1.57 -22.73
N GLY A 277 12.19 -0.52 -22.11
CA GLY A 277 12.21 -0.34 -20.67
C GLY A 277 11.31 0.82 -20.25
N ALA A 278 10.99 0.88 -18.96
CA ALA A 278 10.28 2.02 -18.39
C ALA A 278 10.79 2.31 -16.98
N GLU A 279 10.77 3.59 -16.61
CA GLU A 279 11.13 4.04 -15.28
C GLU A 279 10.08 5.03 -14.76
N VAL A 280 9.59 4.77 -13.56
CA VAL A 280 8.89 5.79 -12.78
C VAL A 280 9.90 6.39 -11.82
N LEU A 281 10.14 7.68 -11.97
CA LEU A 281 11.07 8.44 -11.14
C LEU A 281 10.31 9.42 -10.26
N GLY A 282 10.82 9.67 -9.07
CA GLY A 282 10.25 10.62 -8.14
C GLY A 282 10.53 10.22 -6.69
N GLY A 283 10.19 11.11 -5.79
CA GLY A 283 10.36 10.91 -4.36
C GLY A 283 9.77 12.08 -3.58
N MET A 284 9.79 12.00 -2.25
CA MET A 284 9.17 12.99 -1.35
C MET A 284 9.66 14.44 -1.53
N SER A 285 10.84 14.66 -2.13
CA SER A 285 11.42 15.97 -2.35
C SER A 285 11.22 16.53 -3.77
N GLN A 286 10.53 15.79 -4.65
CA GLN A 286 10.28 16.16 -6.05
C GLN A 286 8.81 16.50 -6.26
N GLU A 287 8.53 17.50 -7.12
CA GLU A 287 7.17 17.79 -7.54
C GLU A 287 6.70 16.73 -8.55
N GLY A 288 5.94 15.75 -8.03
CA GLY A 288 5.34 14.70 -8.83
C GLY A 288 6.28 13.54 -9.17
N HIS A 289 5.75 12.61 -9.94
CA HIS A 289 6.47 11.48 -10.50
C HIS A 289 6.53 11.62 -12.02
N GLU A 290 7.64 11.19 -12.59
CA GLU A 290 7.89 11.22 -14.03
C GLU A 290 7.90 9.78 -14.55
N LEU A 291 7.22 9.52 -15.68
CA LEU A 291 7.25 8.25 -16.39
C LEU A 291 8.10 8.40 -17.65
N ILE A 292 9.15 7.59 -17.77
CA ILE A 292 10.06 7.56 -18.91
C ILE A 292 10.02 6.20 -19.56
N PHE A 293 9.83 6.15 -20.88
CA PHE A 293 10.03 4.95 -21.69
C PHE A 293 11.36 5.01 -22.42
N ASN A 294 12.14 3.93 -22.30
CA ASN A 294 13.43 3.73 -22.95
C ASN A 294 13.26 2.77 -24.13
N LYS A 295 13.47 3.23 -25.35
CA LYS A 295 13.19 2.48 -26.59
C LYS A 295 14.35 2.49 -27.56
N THR A 296 14.29 1.62 -28.56
CA THR A 296 15.14 1.70 -29.75
C THR A 296 14.27 2.07 -30.95
N THR A 297 14.51 3.28 -31.52
CA THR A 297 13.77 3.78 -32.67
C THR A 297 14.72 3.97 -33.84
N HIS A 298 14.50 3.25 -34.94
CA HIS A 298 15.38 3.27 -36.11
C HIS A 298 16.86 3.04 -35.80
N GLY A 299 17.15 2.09 -34.87
CA GLY A 299 18.51 1.73 -34.46
C GLY A 299 19.19 2.73 -33.51
N LYS A 300 18.46 3.70 -32.96
CA LYS A 300 18.95 4.67 -31.99
C LYS A 300 18.21 4.51 -30.66
N LEU A 301 18.94 4.68 -29.56
CA LEU A 301 18.34 4.75 -28.25
C LEU A 301 17.56 6.07 -28.11
N THR A 302 16.33 6.00 -27.64
CA THR A 302 15.45 7.14 -27.43
C THR A 302 14.78 7.04 -26.06
N GLU A 303 14.53 8.18 -25.47
CA GLU A 303 13.77 8.34 -24.23
C GLU A 303 12.51 9.13 -24.55
N GLU A 304 11.38 8.66 -24.04
CA GLU A 304 10.09 9.34 -24.13
C GLU A 304 9.58 9.61 -22.73
N THR A 305 9.58 10.88 -22.33
CA THR A 305 9.05 11.31 -21.05
C THR A 305 7.58 11.63 -21.17
N LEU A 306 6.76 10.99 -20.36
CA LEU A 306 5.35 11.32 -20.21
C LEU A 306 5.15 12.12 -18.93
N SER A 307 4.45 13.24 -19.05
CA SER A 307 3.95 14.02 -17.92
C SER A 307 2.48 13.66 -17.71
N PRO A 308 2.18 12.69 -16.87
CA PRO A 308 0.80 12.28 -16.61
C PRO A 308 0.08 13.42 -15.91
N GLY A 309 -0.99 13.92 -16.51
CA GLY A 309 -1.78 15.04 -16.01
C GLY A 309 -1.98 16.17 -17.00
N GLY A 310 -1.35 16.09 -18.18
CA GLY A 310 -1.58 17.00 -19.30
C GLY A 310 -2.82 16.65 -20.16
N THR A 311 -3.79 15.94 -19.65
CA THR A 311 -5.08 15.82 -20.34
C THR A 311 -5.71 17.21 -20.43
N ILE A 312 -6.02 17.62 -21.65
CA ILE A 312 -6.72 18.86 -21.91
C ILE A 312 -7.96 18.88 -21.01
N ALA A 313 -7.99 19.80 -20.05
CA ALA A 313 -9.06 19.95 -19.05
C ALA A 313 -10.34 20.51 -19.72
N PHE A 314 -10.83 19.87 -20.78
CA PHE A 314 -12.11 20.20 -21.42
C PHE A 314 -13.28 19.40 -20.84
N PHE A 315 -12.98 18.37 -20.04
CA PHE A 315 -14.01 17.64 -19.33
C PHE A 315 -13.86 17.97 -17.87
N GLU A 316 -14.91 18.50 -17.23
CA GLU A 316 -14.99 18.66 -15.79
C GLU A 316 -14.72 17.31 -15.14
N GLY A 317 -13.44 17.06 -14.86
CA GLY A 317 -12.97 15.83 -14.27
C GLY A 317 -13.46 15.76 -12.82
N LYS A 318 -13.94 14.61 -12.43
CA LYS A 318 -13.94 14.19 -11.03
C LYS A 318 -12.51 14.33 -10.51
N SER A 319 -12.34 14.55 -9.20
CA SER A 319 -11.01 14.56 -8.59
C SER A 319 -10.20 13.33 -9.07
N ASP A 320 -9.06 13.57 -9.70
CA ASP A 320 -8.13 12.52 -10.15
C ASP A 320 -7.15 12.10 -9.05
N LYS A 321 -7.44 12.47 -7.80
CA LYS A 321 -6.64 12.05 -6.66
C LYS A 321 -6.72 10.54 -6.49
N GLU A 322 -5.57 9.93 -6.32
CA GLU A 322 -5.42 8.48 -6.18
C GLU A 322 -6.34 7.86 -5.11
N GLU A 323 -6.51 8.55 -3.99
CA GLU A 323 -7.41 8.10 -2.93
C GLU A 323 -8.90 8.13 -3.30
N ASP A 324 -9.29 9.03 -4.19
CA ASP A 324 -10.68 9.11 -4.67
C ASP A 324 -10.96 8.03 -5.72
N VAL A 325 -9.99 7.77 -6.58
CA VAL A 325 -10.08 6.69 -7.57
C VAL A 325 -10.12 5.33 -6.86
N GLU A 326 -9.22 5.11 -5.88
CA GLU A 326 -9.22 3.89 -5.05
C GLU A 326 -10.56 3.68 -4.36
N CYS A 327 -11.09 4.72 -3.69
CA CYS A 327 -12.36 4.67 -2.99
C CYS A 327 -13.53 4.35 -3.94
N THR A 328 -13.58 5.02 -5.09
CA THR A 328 -14.61 4.79 -6.11
C THR A 328 -14.57 3.36 -6.61
N GLN A 329 -13.42 2.86 -7.02
CA GLN A 329 -13.21 1.51 -7.53
C GLN A 329 -13.60 0.44 -6.48
N TRP A 330 -13.24 0.67 -5.22
CA TRP A 330 -13.62 -0.20 -4.12
C TRP A 330 -15.13 -0.28 -3.90
N LEU A 331 -15.81 0.86 -3.81
CA LEU A 331 -17.26 0.87 -3.65
C LEU A 331 -17.98 0.23 -4.84
N GLU A 332 -17.51 0.48 -6.06
CA GLU A 332 -18.05 -0.12 -7.27
C GLU A 332 -17.81 -1.63 -7.33
N ALA A 333 -16.70 -2.14 -6.82
CA ALA A 333 -16.46 -3.57 -6.73
C ALA A 333 -17.53 -4.28 -5.87
N ILE A 334 -17.99 -3.63 -4.79
CA ILE A 334 -19.07 -4.15 -3.95
C ILE A 334 -20.43 -4.00 -4.64
N ILE A 335 -20.74 -2.79 -5.13
CA ILE A 335 -22.06 -2.43 -5.70
C ILE A 335 -22.38 -3.26 -6.95
N TYR A 336 -21.38 -3.48 -7.80
CA TYR A 336 -21.56 -4.17 -9.09
C TYR A 336 -21.05 -5.62 -9.07
N ASP A 337 -20.69 -6.14 -7.89
CA ASP A 337 -20.13 -7.49 -7.70
C ASP A 337 -18.93 -7.80 -8.60
N LYS A 338 -18.04 -6.81 -8.77
CA LYS A 338 -16.79 -6.95 -9.53
C LYS A 338 -15.62 -7.31 -8.63
N ASP A 339 -14.54 -7.79 -9.23
CA ASP A 339 -13.29 -7.94 -8.50
C ASP A 339 -12.65 -6.56 -8.25
N PRO A 340 -12.06 -6.32 -7.06
CA PRO A 340 -11.33 -5.10 -6.79
C PRO A 340 -10.03 -5.04 -7.62
N VAL A 341 -9.57 -3.83 -7.94
CA VAL A 341 -8.30 -3.63 -8.67
C VAL A 341 -7.10 -4.21 -7.90
N VAL A 342 -7.09 -4.02 -6.59
CA VAL A 342 -6.10 -4.66 -5.70
C VAL A 342 -6.69 -5.96 -5.19
N GLN A 343 -6.29 -7.06 -5.82
CA GLN A 343 -6.76 -8.40 -5.45
C GLN A 343 -6.03 -8.90 -4.19
N PRO A 344 -6.72 -9.55 -3.25
CA PRO A 344 -6.11 -10.04 -2.01
C PRO A 344 -4.97 -11.03 -2.25
N GLU A 345 -5.07 -11.88 -3.28
CA GLU A 345 -4.02 -12.82 -3.66
C GLU A 345 -2.73 -12.13 -4.04
N GLN A 346 -2.81 -11.01 -4.75
CA GLN A 346 -1.66 -10.20 -5.14
C GLN A 346 -0.98 -9.60 -3.91
N ALA A 347 -1.78 -8.98 -3.02
CA ALA A 347 -1.30 -8.42 -1.77
C ALA A 347 -0.68 -9.49 -0.83
N PHE A 348 -1.23 -10.70 -0.85
CA PHE A 348 -0.68 -11.83 -0.10
C PHE A 348 0.73 -12.19 -0.59
N ILE A 349 0.98 -12.22 -1.91
CA ILE A 349 2.32 -12.49 -2.45
C ILE A 349 3.30 -11.37 -2.11
N VAL A 350 2.87 -10.10 -2.14
CA VAL A 350 3.70 -8.99 -1.65
C VAL A 350 4.13 -9.24 -0.21
N THR A 351 3.19 -9.56 0.69
CA THR A 351 3.49 -9.85 2.10
C THR A 351 4.43 -11.04 2.25
N LYS A 352 4.24 -12.12 1.48
CA LYS A 352 5.13 -13.30 1.50
C LYS A 352 6.57 -12.95 1.12
N ILE A 353 6.76 -12.13 0.10
CA ILE A 353 8.10 -11.72 -0.35
C ILE A 353 8.77 -10.87 0.73
N LEU A 354 8.07 -9.89 1.32
CA LEU A 354 8.62 -9.04 2.38
C LEU A 354 9.01 -9.86 3.61
N ASP A 355 8.17 -10.78 4.05
CA ASP A 355 8.46 -11.71 5.15
C ASP A 355 9.66 -12.63 4.83
N ALA A 356 9.79 -13.07 3.58
CA ALA A 356 10.94 -13.85 3.13
C ALA A 356 12.25 -13.04 3.14
N VAL A 357 12.23 -11.73 2.86
CA VAL A 357 13.41 -10.85 3.02
C VAL A 357 13.86 -10.82 4.48
N TYR A 358 12.93 -10.64 5.43
CA TYR A 358 13.27 -10.69 6.87
C TYR A 358 13.82 -12.05 7.29
N LYS A 359 13.19 -13.16 6.86
CA LYS A 359 13.63 -14.53 7.17
C LYS A 359 15.00 -14.84 6.58
N SER A 360 15.26 -14.40 5.34
CA SER A 360 16.55 -14.55 4.70
C SER A 360 17.65 -13.79 5.43
N ALA A 361 17.39 -12.54 5.81
CA ALA A 361 18.34 -11.73 6.56
C ALA A 361 18.66 -12.34 7.93
N ALA A 362 17.66 -12.88 8.63
CA ALA A 362 17.83 -13.50 9.93
C ALA A 362 18.58 -14.83 9.88
N SER A 363 18.35 -15.65 8.82
CA SER A 363 18.98 -16.95 8.68
C SER A 363 20.30 -16.94 7.91
N GLY A 364 20.58 -15.88 7.15
CA GLY A 364 21.67 -15.81 6.19
C GLY A 364 21.52 -16.77 4.99
N GLN A 365 20.32 -17.30 4.75
CA GLN A 365 20.03 -18.27 3.71
C GLN A 365 19.01 -17.75 2.70
N GLU A 366 19.07 -18.27 1.47
CA GLU A 366 18.01 -18.10 0.48
C GLU A 366 16.72 -18.77 0.99
N ILE A 367 15.60 -18.06 0.93
CA ILE A 367 14.27 -18.60 1.21
C ILE A 367 13.62 -19.02 -0.09
N LYS A 368 13.17 -20.28 -0.18
CA LYS A 368 12.43 -20.84 -1.32
C LYS A 368 10.94 -20.90 -1.00
N PHE A 369 10.09 -20.67 -2.01
CA PHE A 369 8.64 -20.66 -1.91
C PHE A 369 8.01 -22.00 -2.25
#